data_de77213c6396cd02a68abdb5ebc9f864
#
_entry.id   de77213c6396cd02a68abdb5ebc9f864
#
_cell.length_a   1.000
_cell.length_b   1.000
_cell.length_c   1.000
_cell.angle_alpha   90.00
_cell.angle_beta   90.00
_cell.angle_gamma   90.00
#
_symmetry.space_group_name_H-M   'P 1'
#
loop_
_entity.id
_entity.type
_entity.pdbx_description
1 polymer ?
#
loop_
_entity_poly.entity_id
_entity_poly.type
_entity_poly.pdbx_seq_one_letter_code
_entity_poly.pdbx_strand_id
1 'polypeptide(L)'
;MNLLSAENITKTFTGRKLFSNASFYLQEGEKVGIVGINGTGKSTLLKMLAGLEEPDAGEITKANHAVIRYLPQMPEFGEEETVLESVLVTAHRKNQADASGEDYQMWNLESKAKSMLTRLGVYNFEEKTKNLSGGERKRLALVAVLLTPCDILLLDEPTN
;
A
#
# COMPACT_ATOMS: atom_id res chain seq x y z
N MET A 1 11.30 7.91 16.25
CA MET A 1 12.00 8.53 15.10
C MET A 1 10.95 9.03 14.12
N ASN A 2 11.15 10.23 13.52
CA ASN A 2 10.20 10.73 12.51
C ASN A 2 10.46 10.00 11.19
N LEU A 3 9.45 9.33 10.66
CA LEU A 3 9.55 8.56 9.41
C LEU A 3 9.07 9.35 8.20
N LEU A 4 8.08 10.25 8.39
CA LEU A 4 7.50 11.04 7.32
C LEU A 4 6.97 12.36 7.87
N SER A 5 7.21 13.44 7.13
CA SER A 5 6.66 14.77 7.37
C SER A 5 5.96 15.26 6.12
N ALA A 6 4.77 15.78 6.27
CA ALA A 6 4.07 16.59 5.26
C ALA A 6 3.86 17.97 5.85
N GLU A 7 4.38 19.02 5.21
CA GLU A 7 4.36 20.37 5.75
C GLU A 7 3.69 21.35 4.78
N ASN A 8 2.68 22.06 5.30
CA ASN A 8 1.94 23.09 4.58
C ASN A 8 1.39 22.63 3.23
N ILE A 9 1.02 21.33 3.14
CA ILE A 9 0.54 20.76 1.88
C ILE A 9 -0.80 21.37 1.48
N THR A 10 -0.89 21.73 0.21
CA THR A 10 -2.12 22.19 -0.44
C THR A 10 -2.37 21.32 -1.65
N LYS A 11 -3.61 20.90 -1.85
CA LYS A 11 -4.03 20.13 -3.01
C LYS A 11 -5.41 20.56 -3.45
N THR A 12 -5.54 20.82 -4.75
CA THR A 12 -6.81 21.17 -5.42
C THR A 12 -7.13 20.09 -6.45
N PHE A 13 -8.36 19.67 -6.51
CA PHE A 13 -8.84 18.73 -7.51
C PHE A 13 -10.08 19.29 -8.19
N THR A 14 -10.05 19.40 -9.53
CA THR A 14 -11.16 19.96 -10.34
C THR A 14 -11.74 21.27 -9.78
N GLY A 15 -10.86 22.20 -9.37
CA GLY A 15 -11.25 23.51 -8.82
C GLY A 15 -11.69 23.51 -7.35
N ARG A 16 -11.80 22.34 -6.70
CA ARG A 16 -12.11 22.23 -5.27
C ARG A 16 -10.83 21.98 -4.47
N LYS A 17 -10.59 22.81 -3.45
CA LYS A 17 -9.50 22.54 -2.49
C LYS A 17 -9.83 21.33 -1.63
N LEU A 18 -8.98 20.32 -1.67
CA LEU A 18 -9.04 19.15 -0.80
C LEU A 18 -8.31 19.42 0.53
N PHE A 19 -7.12 20.02 0.43
CA PHE A 19 -6.29 20.41 1.58
C PHE A 19 -5.79 21.82 1.36
N SER A 20 -5.66 22.57 2.45
CA SER A 20 -5.10 23.92 2.45
C SER A 20 -4.21 24.07 3.65
N ASN A 21 -2.91 24.19 3.40
CA ASN A 21 -1.90 24.43 4.44
C ASN A 21 -1.92 23.36 5.55
N ALA A 22 -2.13 22.08 5.19
CA ALA A 22 -2.21 20.97 6.14
C ALA A 22 -0.81 20.45 6.46
N SER A 23 -0.55 20.18 7.75
CA SER A 23 0.72 19.57 8.17
C SER A 23 0.44 18.30 8.97
N PHE A 24 1.29 17.30 8.76
CA PHE A 24 1.17 15.99 9.37
C PHE A 24 2.56 15.35 9.54
N TYR A 25 2.74 14.66 10.65
CA TYR A 25 3.99 13.96 10.98
C TYR A 25 3.68 12.53 11.39
N LEU A 26 4.48 11.58 10.94
CA LEU A 26 4.35 10.17 11.29
C LEU A 26 5.63 9.68 11.95
N GLN A 27 5.51 9.17 13.16
CA GLN A 27 6.61 8.60 13.91
C GLN A 27 6.62 7.07 13.84
N GLU A 28 7.79 6.49 14.09
CA GLU A 28 7.95 5.05 14.17
C GLU A 28 7.02 4.45 15.23
N GLY A 29 6.34 3.35 14.87
CA GLY A 29 5.39 2.66 15.75
C GLY A 29 4.01 3.31 15.87
N GLU A 30 3.78 4.49 15.27
CA GLU A 30 2.47 5.11 15.27
C GLU A 30 1.46 4.40 14.36
N LYS A 31 0.21 4.40 14.79
CA LYS A 31 -0.94 3.97 13.99
C LYS A 31 -1.91 5.14 13.88
N VAL A 32 -2.12 5.63 12.68
CA VAL A 32 -2.94 6.81 12.38
C VAL A 32 -4.13 6.42 11.51
N GLY A 33 -5.33 6.81 11.92
CA GLY A 33 -6.55 6.66 11.13
C GLY A 33 -6.95 7.99 10.48
N ILE A 34 -7.17 7.99 9.17
CA ILE A 34 -7.69 9.13 8.42
C ILE A 34 -9.20 8.96 8.27
N VAL A 35 -9.97 9.84 8.90
CA VAL A 35 -11.43 9.79 8.91
C VAL A 35 -12.01 10.97 8.12
N GLY A 36 -13.04 10.71 7.36
CA GLY A 36 -13.75 11.72 6.58
C GLY A 36 -14.76 11.10 5.63
N ILE A 37 -15.73 11.89 5.17
CA ILE A 37 -16.70 11.44 4.18
C ILE A 37 -16.04 11.14 2.83
N ASN A 38 -16.74 10.38 1.98
CA ASN A 38 -16.22 10.06 0.65
C ASN A 38 -16.03 11.34 -0.19
N GLY A 39 -14.95 11.36 -0.98
CA GLY A 39 -14.61 12.51 -1.82
C GLY A 39 -13.91 13.68 -1.10
N THR A 40 -13.51 13.52 0.16
CA THR A 40 -12.74 14.55 0.90
C THR A 40 -11.25 14.55 0.62
N GLY A 41 -10.75 13.59 -0.17
CA GLY A 41 -9.33 13.52 -0.56
C GLY A 41 -8.49 12.55 0.25
N LYS A 42 -9.08 11.63 1.02
CA LYS A 42 -8.34 10.60 1.80
C LYS A 42 -7.36 9.83 0.93
N SER A 43 -7.84 9.26 -0.19
CA SER A 43 -7.00 8.51 -1.14
C SER A 43 -5.94 9.39 -1.79
N THR A 44 -6.26 10.66 -2.10
CA THR A 44 -5.30 11.64 -2.63
C THR A 44 -4.19 11.92 -1.62
N LEU A 45 -4.54 12.09 -0.34
CA LEU A 45 -3.55 12.25 0.72
C LEU A 45 -2.63 11.02 0.81
N LEU A 46 -3.19 9.82 0.87
CA LEU A 46 -2.39 8.59 0.92
C LEU A 46 -1.48 8.42 -0.29
N LYS A 47 -1.94 8.78 -1.49
CA LYS A 47 -1.12 8.78 -2.70
C LYS A 47 0.02 9.80 -2.63
N MET A 48 -0.23 11.00 -2.11
CA MET A 48 0.82 12.00 -1.89
C MET A 48 1.85 11.50 -0.89
N LEU A 49 1.43 10.92 0.24
CA LEU A 49 2.34 10.34 1.23
C LEU A 49 3.14 9.15 0.67
N ALA A 50 2.57 8.41 -0.27
CA ALA A 50 3.25 7.32 -0.99
C ALA A 50 4.22 7.82 -2.09
N GLY A 51 4.22 9.12 -2.40
CA GLY A 51 5.00 9.68 -3.51
C GLY A 51 4.44 9.36 -4.89
N LEU A 52 3.17 8.95 -4.99
CA LEU A 52 2.48 8.65 -6.24
C LEU A 52 1.77 9.88 -6.85
N GLU A 53 1.62 10.92 -6.07
CA GLU A 53 1.02 12.19 -6.46
C GLU A 53 1.75 13.34 -5.75
N GLU A 54 1.93 14.47 -6.43
CA GLU A 54 2.59 15.64 -5.84
C GLU A 54 1.55 16.62 -5.25
N PRO A 55 1.84 17.28 -4.12
CA PRO A 55 1.03 18.40 -3.65
C PRO A 55 1.19 19.61 -4.60
N ASP A 56 0.18 20.48 -4.66
CA ASP A 56 0.26 21.72 -5.43
C ASP A 56 1.15 22.76 -4.73
N ALA A 57 1.28 22.68 -3.41
CA ALA A 57 2.20 23.47 -2.59
C ALA A 57 2.50 22.72 -1.29
N GLY A 58 3.59 23.10 -0.63
CA GLY A 58 4.13 22.42 0.54
C GLY A 58 5.11 21.31 0.16
N GLU A 59 5.58 20.57 1.15
CA GLU A 59 6.60 19.55 0.95
C GLU A 59 6.27 18.28 1.74
N ILE A 60 6.62 17.14 1.15
CA ILE A 60 6.55 15.83 1.82
C ILE A 60 7.96 15.26 1.85
N THR A 61 8.48 15.04 3.05
CA THR A 61 9.80 14.47 3.27
C THR A 61 9.68 13.14 4.01
N LYS A 62 10.51 12.18 3.62
CA LYS A 62 10.62 10.88 4.30
C LYS A 62 12.03 10.67 4.82
N ALA A 63 12.19 9.87 5.87
CA ALA A 63 13.50 9.45 6.34
C ALA A 63 14.25 8.72 5.21
N ASN A 64 15.57 8.93 5.09
CA ASN A 64 16.38 8.48 3.95
C ASN A 64 16.27 6.99 3.62
N HIS A 65 15.98 6.14 4.60
CA HIS A 65 15.86 4.69 4.42
C HIS A 65 14.43 4.16 4.59
N ALA A 66 13.45 5.06 4.79
CA ALA A 66 12.07 4.64 5.02
C ALA A 66 11.45 4.05 3.76
N VAL A 67 11.05 2.80 3.86
CA VAL A 67 10.32 2.06 2.82
C VAL A 67 8.82 2.25 3.03
N ILE A 68 8.15 2.85 2.05
CA ILE A 68 6.71 3.07 2.07
C ILE A 68 6.03 2.04 1.18
N ARG A 69 4.98 1.40 1.70
CA ARG A 69 4.07 0.55 0.92
C ARG A 69 2.68 1.16 0.92
N TYR A 70 2.06 1.14 -0.25
CA TYR A 70 0.70 1.63 -0.45
C TYR A 70 -0.20 0.50 -0.97
N LEU A 71 -1.32 0.31 -0.30
CA LEU A 71 -2.42 -0.56 -0.74
C LEU A 71 -3.57 0.32 -1.24
N PRO A 72 -3.83 0.34 -2.56
CA PRO A 72 -4.93 1.11 -3.13
C PRO A 72 -6.29 0.48 -2.79
N GLN A 73 -7.34 1.29 -2.87
CA GLN A 73 -8.72 0.85 -2.67
C GLN A 73 -9.14 -0.25 -3.67
N MET A 74 -8.65 -0.17 -4.91
CA MET A 74 -8.87 -1.18 -5.95
C MET A 74 -7.52 -1.71 -6.45
N PRO A 75 -7.08 -2.85 -5.95
CA PRO A 75 -5.84 -3.46 -6.42
C PRO A 75 -6.03 -4.13 -7.78
N GLU A 76 -4.99 -4.02 -8.63
CA GLU A 76 -4.93 -4.64 -9.94
C GLU A 76 -3.98 -5.83 -9.93
N PHE A 77 -4.39 -6.92 -10.56
CA PHE A 77 -3.61 -8.13 -10.77
C PHE A 77 -3.73 -8.58 -12.22
N GLY A 78 -2.75 -9.32 -12.70
CA GLY A 78 -2.82 -9.96 -14.01
C GLY A 78 -3.97 -10.97 -14.05
N GLU A 79 -4.87 -10.86 -15.03
CA GLU A 79 -6.09 -11.67 -15.09
C GLU A 79 -5.84 -13.17 -15.19
N GLU A 80 -4.75 -13.57 -15.83
CA GLU A 80 -4.36 -14.98 -16.04
C GLU A 80 -3.41 -15.52 -14.95
N GLU A 81 -2.95 -14.68 -14.04
CA GLU A 81 -2.15 -15.12 -12.90
C GLU A 81 -3.00 -15.89 -11.89
N THR A 82 -2.42 -16.90 -11.25
CA THR A 82 -3.06 -17.54 -10.10
C THR A 82 -2.94 -16.65 -8.85
N VAL A 83 -3.76 -16.95 -7.84
CA VAL A 83 -3.71 -16.28 -6.53
C VAL A 83 -2.30 -16.25 -5.96
N LEU A 84 -1.62 -17.40 -5.98
CA LEU A 84 -0.26 -17.48 -5.44
C LEU A 84 0.77 -16.73 -6.30
N GLU A 85 0.72 -16.92 -7.63
CA GLU A 85 1.61 -16.22 -8.56
C GLU A 85 1.49 -14.70 -8.43
N SER A 86 0.28 -14.16 -8.39
CA SER A 86 0.05 -12.72 -8.32
C SER A 86 0.61 -12.09 -7.04
N VAL A 87 0.50 -12.80 -5.91
CA VAL A 87 1.08 -12.37 -4.63
C VAL A 87 2.60 -12.36 -4.70
N LEU A 88 3.20 -13.44 -5.21
CA LEU A 88 4.66 -13.59 -5.32
C LEU A 88 5.26 -12.59 -6.31
N VAL A 89 4.64 -12.40 -7.48
CA VAL A 89 5.06 -11.41 -8.48
C VAL A 89 5.01 -10.00 -7.92
N THR A 90 3.92 -9.65 -7.23
CA THR A 90 3.76 -8.32 -6.62
C THR A 90 4.80 -8.08 -5.52
N ALA A 91 5.03 -9.08 -4.66
CA ALA A 91 6.04 -9.00 -3.61
C ALA A 91 7.45 -8.87 -4.20
N HIS A 92 7.77 -9.64 -5.25
CA HIS A 92 9.07 -9.59 -5.91
C HIS A 92 9.35 -8.26 -6.59
N ARG A 93 8.39 -7.72 -7.34
CA ARG A 93 8.52 -6.39 -7.98
C ARG A 93 8.79 -5.29 -6.96
N LYS A 94 8.11 -5.33 -5.81
CA LYS A 94 8.29 -4.35 -4.74
C LYS A 94 9.65 -4.47 -4.05
N ASN A 95 10.16 -5.68 -3.86
CA ASN A 95 11.48 -5.90 -3.28
C ASN A 95 12.62 -5.44 -4.20
N GLN A 96 12.50 -5.63 -5.52
CA GLN A 96 13.51 -5.15 -6.48
C GLN A 96 13.58 -3.61 -6.57
N ALA A 97 12.45 -2.93 -6.38
CA ALA A 97 12.42 -1.47 -6.43
C ALA A 97 13.18 -0.81 -5.27
N ASP A 98 13.36 -1.49 -4.16
CA ASP A 98 13.94 -0.92 -2.94
C ASP A 98 15.41 -1.26 -2.71
N ALA A 99 16.10 -1.93 -3.65
CA ALA A 99 17.56 -2.18 -3.71
C ALA A 99 18.27 -2.45 -2.36
N SER A 100 17.57 -2.85 -1.32
CA SER A 100 18.15 -3.35 -0.07
C SER A 100 18.41 -4.85 -0.25
N GLY A 101 19.68 -5.18 -0.54
CA GLY A 101 20.15 -6.50 -0.92
C GLY A 101 20.08 -7.58 0.15
N GLU A 102 18.91 -7.85 0.67
CA GLU A 102 18.63 -9.09 1.36
C GLU A 102 18.05 -10.07 0.34
N ASP A 103 18.80 -11.13 0.07
CA ASP A 103 18.39 -12.32 -0.66
C ASP A 103 17.19 -12.96 0.05
N TYR A 104 16.00 -12.43 -0.23
CA TYR A 104 14.76 -13.00 0.30
C TYR A 104 14.56 -14.35 -0.36
N GLN A 105 14.91 -15.40 0.37
CA GLN A 105 14.83 -16.76 -0.14
C GLN A 105 13.40 -17.07 -0.59
N MET A 106 13.21 -17.20 -1.89
CA MET A 106 11.89 -17.34 -2.56
C MET A 106 11.01 -18.43 -1.97
N TRP A 107 11.60 -19.56 -1.55
CA TRP A 107 10.87 -20.68 -0.93
C TRP A 107 10.25 -20.32 0.43
N ASN A 108 10.89 -19.44 1.21
CA ASN A 108 10.32 -18.93 2.46
C ASN A 108 9.16 -17.95 2.20
N LEU A 109 9.24 -17.19 1.10
CA LEU A 109 8.20 -16.26 0.70
C LEU A 109 6.91 -16.98 0.30
N GLU A 110 7.01 -18.08 -0.46
CA GLU A 110 5.85 -18.89 -0.85
C GLU A 110 5.13 -19.49 0.36
N SER A 111 5.89 -20.08 1.30
CA SER A 111 5.33 -20.64 2.52
C SER A 111 4.62 -19.58 3.37
N LYS A 112 5.21 -18.40 3.51
CA LYS A 112 4.59 -17.26 4.19
C LYS A 112 3.33 -16.80 3.46
N ALA A 113 3.37 -16.69 2.13
CA ALA A 113 2.22 -16.30 1.31
C ALA A 113 1.03 -17.23 1.55
N LYS A 114 1.24 -18.55 1.43
CA LYS A 114 0.20 -19.56 1.66
C LYS A 114 -0.38 -19.47 3.08
N SER A 115 0.48 -19.33 4.09
CA SER A 115 0.04 -19.16 5.48
C SER A 115 -0.83 -17.91 5.67
N MET A 116 -0.43 -16.77 5.12
CA MET A 116 -1.18 -15.53 5.24
C MET A 116 -2.49 -15.56 4.46
N LEU A 117 -2.49 -16.11 3.24
CA LEU A 117 -3.70 -16.30 2.43
C LEU A 117 -4.72 -17.16 3.19
N THR A 118 -4.30 -18.29 3.75
CA THR A 118 -5.14 -19.17 4.53
C THR A 118 -5.76 -18.45 5.74
N ARG A 119 -4.98 -17.65 6.48
CA ARG A 119 -5.47 -16.86 7.61
C ARG A 119 -6.53 -15.83 7.21
N LEU A 120 -6.47 -15.33 5.98
CA LEU A 120 -7.45 -14.38 5.43
C LEU A 120 -8.59 -15.07 4.69
N GLY A 121 -8.70 -16.41 4.76
CA GLY A 121 -9.81 -17.18 4.17
C GLY A 121 -9.68 -17.38 2.67
N VAL A 122 -8.48 -17.31 2.12
CA VAL A 122 -8.19 -17.65 0.72
C VAL A 122 -7.46 -18.99 0.69
N TYR A 123 -8.14 -20.03 0.22
CA TYR A 123 -7.64 -21.41 0.30
C TYR A 123 -7.26 -21.99 -1.06
N ASN A 124 -7.86 -21.51 -2.15
CA ASN A 124 -7.57 -21.97 -3.51
C ASN A 124 -6.46 -21.12 -4.13
N PHE A 125 -5.21 -21.57 -4.00
CA PHE A 125 -4.04 -20.84 -4.48
C PHE A 125 -3.86 -20.89 -5.99
N GLU A 126 -4.46 -21.89 -6.65
CA GLU A 126 -4.43 -22.11 -8.11
C GLU A 126 -5.59 -21.39 -8.83
N GLU A 127 -6.52 -20.78 -8.10
CA GLU A 127 -7.60 -19.99 -8.67
C GLU A 127 -7.07 -18.81 -9.45
N LYS A 128 -7.66 -18.53 -10.61
CA LYS A 128 -7.29 -17.36 -11.42
C LYS A 128 -7.82 -16.07 -10.78
N THR A 129 -6.99 -15.02 -10.77
CA THR A 129 -7.36 -13.73 -10.16
C THR A 129 -8.61 -13.12 -10.78
N LYS A 130 -8.89 -13.36 -12.07
CA LYS A 130 -10.10 -12.89 -12.75
C LYS A 130 -11.40 -13.42 -12.14
N ASN A 131 -11.38 -14.59 -11.50
CA ASN A 131 -12.54 -15.23 -10.89
C ASN A 131 -12.80 -14.74 -9.46
N LEU A 132 -11.87 -13.99 -8.86
CA LEU A 132 -11.98 -13.53 -7.50
C LEU A 132 -13.01 -12.41 -7.35
N SER A 133 -13.77 -12.46 -6.27
CA SER A 133 -14.59 -11.33 -5.81
C SER A 133 -13.74 -10.13 -5.42
N GLY A 134 -14.35 -8.94 -5.37
CA GLY A 134 -13.66 -7.72 -4.93
C GLY A 134 -13.04 -7.85 -3.53
N GLY A 135 -13.73 -8.52 -2.61
CA GLY A 135 -13.21 -8.78 -1.26
C GLY A 135 -12.00 -9.72 -1.25
N GLU A 136 -12.01 -10.78 -2.09
CA GLU A 136 -10.85 -11.67 -2.23
C GLU A 136 -9.66 -10.97 -2.85
N ARG A 137 -9.87 -10.15 -3.89
CA ARG A 137 -8.81 -9.32 -4.48
C ARG A 137 -8.18 -8.38 -3.45
N LYS A 138 -8.96 -7.77 -2.57
CA LYS A 138 -8.44 -6.92 -1.49
C LYS A 138 -7.61 -7.72 -0.48
N ARG A 139 -8.08 -8.90 -0.07
CA ARG A 139 -7.31 -9.78 0.81
C ARG A 139 -5.98 -10.21 0.18
N LEU A 140 -6.03 -10.56 -1.11
CA LEU A 140 -4.85 -10.89 -1.90
C LEU A 140 -3.83 -9.76 -1.92
N ALA A 141 -4.27 -8.54 -2.20
CA ALA A 141 -3.43 -7.35 -2.22
C ALA A 141 -2.84 -7.02 -0.85
N LEU A 142 -3.62 -7.23 0.21
CA LEU A 142 -3.13 -7.07 1.58
C LEU A 142 -2.00 -8.04 1.89
N VAL A 143 -2.15 -9.33 1.51
CA VAL A 143 -1.06 -10.31 1.66
C VAL A 143 0.17 -9.89 0.88
N ALA A 144 0.02 -9.50 -0.39
CA ALA A 144 1.13 -9.09 -1.24
C ALA A 144 1.92 -7.90 -0.65
N VAL A 145 1.23 -6.96 -0.01
CA VAL A 145 1.87 -5.81 0.64
C VAL A 145 2.55 -6.21 1.95
N LEU A 146 1.92 -7.07 2.75
CA LEU A 146 2.45 -7.51 4.05
C LEU A 146 3.61 -8.49 3.93
N LEU A 147 3.78 -9.16 2.79
CA LEU A 147 4.91 -10.04 2.52
C LEU A 147 6.22 -9.28 2.33
N THR A 148 6.15 -7.98 2.06
CA THR A 148 7.32 -7.14 1.85
C THR A 148 7.59 -6.29 3.08
N PRO A 149 8.84 -6.21 3.56
CA PRO A 149 9.19 -5.30 4.65
C PRO A 149 8.84 -3.86 4.29
N CYS A 150 8.36 -3.10 5.27
CA CYS A 150 8.17 -1.66 5.14
C CYS A 150 8.18 -0.99 6.51
N ASP A 151 8.58 0.27 6.53
CA ASP A 151 8.56 1.13 7.71
C ASP A 151 7.23 1.86 7.83
N ILE A 152 6.61 2.16 6.69
CA ILE A 152 5.31 2.83 6.60
C ILE A 152 4.38 2.03 5.69
N LEU A 153 3.24 1.63 6.23
CA LEU A 153 2.17 0.97 5.48
C LEU A 153 0.96 1.91 5.37
N LEU A 154 0.62 2.27 4.15
CA LEU A 154 -0.53 3.11 3.81
C LEU A 154 -1.66 2.24 3.26
N LEU A 155 -2.80 2.21 3.93
CA LEU A 155 -3.96 1.39 3.56
C LEU A 155 -5.13 2.29 3.18
N ASP A 156 -5.61 2.16 1.94
CA ASP A 156 -6.76 2.91 1.44
C ASP A 156 -8.02 2.03 1.46
N GLU A 157 -8.88 2.23 2.44
CA GLU A 157 -10.11 1.47 2.67
C GLU A 157 -9.92 -0.08 2.60
N PRO A 158 -9.06 -0.66 3.43
CA PRO A 158 -8.68 -2.08 3.29
C PRO A 158 -9.80 -3.06 3.61
N THR A 159 -10.88 -2.62 4.23
CA THR A 159 -11.96 -3.48 4.77
C THR A 159 -13.31 -3.37 4.07
N ASN A 160 -13.44 -2.51 3.07
CA ASN A 160 -14.70 -2.34 2.32
C ASN A 160 -14.77 -3.23 1.09
#